data_645177a2f1cef5ddb49c0a21e9dffe56
#
_entry.id   645177a2f1cef5ddb49c0a21e9dffe56
#
_cell.length_a   1.000
_cell.length_b   1.000
_cell.length_c   1.000
_cell.angle_alpha   90.00
_cell.angle_beta   90.00
_cell.angle_gamma   90.00
#
_symmetry.space_group_name_H-M   'P 1'
#
loop_
_entity.id
_entity.type
_entity.pdbx_description
1 polymer ?
#
loop_
_entity_poly.entity_id
_entity_poly.type
_entity_poly.pdbx_seq_one_letter_code
_entity_poly.pdbx_strand_id
1 'polypeptide(L)'
;MRNHLNAFVEEEITFEPTGTGLLDGLEFAVKDVFSIEGYKSGAGNPDWLRTHHESLCHAPVIRMLLCQGAKLKGTTQTDEMMYSLNGENAHYGTPVNPKDPNRIPGGSSSGSAVAVSAGISDFSLGTDTGGSVRIPSSYCGIYGFRPSHGVVPVEGVIPLAKSFDTVGWMSKDSELLYRVGKTLITNQEEKGLFKQVFFCKEAWGLLDERCEGELLTAVSVIKEMSQREWITLSESRLDLWSSAFRILQGLEIWEEHGDWIRKENPVFGPGIHERFQWTSSLNPQESLEQEKLRIQIRKSLSTLLKEDGVIVIPTAPGPAPLLNLQGEKAEQYRAKTMQLSCIAGLAGLPQVTLPLAEVDGLPIGLSIIANHHQDLNLLKWVNDIIGGRGE
;
A
#
# COMPACT_ATOMS: atom_id res chain seq x y z
N MET A 1 12.42 7.80 24.06
CA MET A 1 13.28 6.84 23.30
C MET A 1 12.63 6.24 22.06
N ARG A 2 11.35 6.53 21.76
CA ARG A 2 10.58 5.82 20.68
C ARG A 2 10.66 6.48 19.30
N ASN A 3 10.87 7.80 19.21
CA ASN A 3 10.92 8.50 17.91
C ASN A 3 12.32 8.55 17.24
N HIS A 4 13.28 7.76 17.71
CA HIS A 4 14.62 7.71 17.06
C HIS A 4 14.58 7.15 15.62
N LEU A 5 13.47 6.52 15.20
CA LEU A 5 13.25 6.03 13.84
C LEU A 5 12.46 7.02 12.98
N ASN A 6 12.07 8.17 13.50
CA ASN A 6 11.24 9.17 12.81
C ASN A 6 9.94 8.58 12.20
N ALA A 7 9.36 7.57 12.85
CA ALA A 7 8.17 6.88 12.35
C ALA A 7 6.88 7.66 12.60
N PHE A 8 6.84 8.45 13.68
CA PHE A 8 5.66 9.18 14.11
C PHE A 8 5.77 10.69 13.85
N VAL A 9 4.65 11.28 13.47
CA VAL A 9 4.42 12.72 13.51
C VAL A 9 4.07 13.12 14.94
N GLU A 10 3.13 12.39 15.57
CA GLU A 10 2.67 12.61 16.93
C GLU A 10 2.44 11.26 17.65
N GLU A 11 3.23 11.03 18.72
CA GLU A 11 3.14 9.80 19.53
C GLU A 11 2.20 9.94 20.73
N GLU A 12 1.89 11.16 21.16
CA GLU A 12 1.10 11.40 22.38
C GLU A 12 -0.41 11.28 22.13
N ILE A 13 -0.84 11.25 20.88
CA ILE A 13 -2.24 11.01 20.52
C ILE A 13 -2.59 9.55 20.79
N THR A 14 -3.37 9.33 21.83
CA THR A 14 -3.82 7.99 22.20
C THR A 14 -5.32 7.98 22.45
N PHE A 15 -5.98 6.91 22.00
CA PHE A 15 -7.38 6.65 22.30
C PHE A 15 -7.56 5.22 22.77
N GLU A 16 -8.14 5.07 23.95
CA GLU A 16 -8.45 3.78 24.55
C GLU A 16 -9.55 3.05 23.74
N PRO A 17 -9.59 1.72 23.78
CA PRO A 17 -10.67 0.95 23.17
C PRO A 17 -12.05 1.40 23.66
N THR A 18 -13.03 1.40 22.78
CA THR A 18 -14.43 1.70 23.10
C THR A 18 -15.29 0.45 23.27
N GLY A 19 -14.71 -0.73 23.02
CA GLY A 19 -15.34 -2.04 23.15
C GLY A 19 -14.30 -3.13 23.31
N THR A 20 -14.74 -4.38 23.19
CA THR A 20 -13.90 -5.58 23.24
C THR A 20 -14.16 -6.45 22.01
N GLY A 21 -13.17 -7.24 21.58
CA GLY A 21 -13.34 -8.11 20.43
C GLY A 21 -12.06 -8.73 19.90
N LEU A 22 -11.97 -8.86 18.57
CA LEU A 22 -10.89 -9.57 17.90
C LEU A 22 -9.51 -8.94 18.11
N LEU A 23 -9.43 -7.66 18.51
CA LEU A 23 -8.20 -6.91 18.61
C LEU A 23 -7.87 -6.48 20.06
N ASP A 24 -8.47 -7.14 21.05
CA ASP A 24 -8.22 -6.84 22.45
C ASP A 24 -6.74 -6.86 22.81
N GLY A 25 -6.29 -5.79 23.50
CA GLY A 25 -4.93 -5.65 23.97
C GLY A 25 -3.90 -5.27 22.92
N LEU A 26 -4.30 -5.03 21.65
CA LEU A 26 -3.40 -4.62 20.58
C LEU A 26 -3.33 -3.10 20.45
N GLU A 27 -2.15 -2.59 20.11
CA GLU A 27 -1.92 -1.17 19.82
C GLU A 27 -1.73 -0.95 18.31
N PHE A 28 -2.41 0.07 17.76
CA PHE A 28 -2.25 0.42 16.35
C PHE A 28 -1.90 1.89 16.15
N ALA A 29 -1.18 2.17 15.06
CA ALA A 29 -0.90 3.52 14.60
C ALA A 29 -1.60 3.79 13.26
N VAL A 30 -1.80 5.06 12.92
CA VAL A 30 -2.43 5.45 11.65
C VAL A 30 -1.58 6.48 10.93
N LYS A 31 -1.55 6.40 9.61
CA LYS A 31 -0.91 7.39 8.75
C LYS A 31 -1.53 8.78 8.98
N ASP A 32 -0.71 9.84 8.91
CA ASP A 32 -1.13 11.22 9.16
C ASP A 32 -1.99 11.82 8.02
N VAL A 33 -3.02 11.06 7.65
CA VAL A 33 -4.06 11.42 6.68
C VAL A 33 -5.45 10.99 7.13
N PHE A 34 -5.55 10.34 8.29
CA PHE A 34 -6.83 9.91 8.86
C PHE A 34 -7.39 10.97 9.80
N SER A 35 -8.68 11.21 9.71
CA SER A 35 -9.41 12.02 10.68
C SER A 35 -9.37 11.35 12.06
N ILE A 36 -8.81 12.05 13.02
CA ILE A 36 -8.83 11.71 14.44
C ILE A 36 -9.48 12.88 15.17
N GLU A 37 -10.47 12.59 16.02
CA GLU A 37 -11.20 13.61 16.78
C GLU A 37 -10.24 14.51 17.57
N GLY A 38 -10.37 15.82 17.39
CA GLY A 38 -9.51 16.84 18.05
C GLY A 38 -8.09 16.94 17.48
N TYR A 39 -7.78 16.24 16.39
CA TYR A 39 -6.47 16.28 15.75
C TYR A 39 -6.53 16.85 14.32
N LYS A 40 -5.46 17.50 13.91
CA LYS A 40 -5.28 18.05 12.57
C LYS A 40 -4.22 17.25 11.80
N SER A 41 -4.64 16.46 10.82
CA SER A 41 -3.72 15.70 9.97
C SER A 41 -2.96 16.61 9.00
N GLY A 42 -1.67 16.39 8.89
CA GLY A 42 -0.77 17.25 8.12
C GLY A 42 -0.51 16.79 6.69
N ALA A 43 -0.90 15.58 6.32
CA ALA A 43 -0.63 14.99 4.99
C ALA A 43 0.85 15.13 4.54
N GLY A 44 1.78 15.19 5.50
CA GLY A 44 3.21 15.35 5.24
C GLY A 44 3.62 16.73 4.69
N ASN A 45 2.76 17.77 4.77
CA ASN A 45 3.04 19.11 4.28
C ASN A 45 2.64 20.18 5.31
N PRO A 46 3.54 21.11 5.70
CA PRO A 46 3.25 22.14 6.72
C PRO A 46 2.20 23.16 6.29
N ASP A 47 2.07 23.46 5.00
CA ASP A 47 1.05 24.37 4.50
C ASP A 47 -0.34 23.72 4.52
N TRP A 48 -0.44 22.40 4.27
CA TRP A 48 -1.66 21.65 4.48
C TRP A 48 -2.08 21.74 5.95
N LEU A 49 -1.17 21.42 6.87
CA LEU A 49 -1.41 21.49 8.30
C LEU A 49 -1.86 22.88 8.74
N ARG A 50 -1.26 23.95 8.20
CA ARG A 50 -1.61 25.34 8.52
C ARG A 50 -3.02 25.73 8.08
N THR A 51 -3.46 25.26 6.93
CA THR A 51 -4.68 25.71 6.24
C THR A 51 -5.93 24.91 6.53
N HIS A 52 -5.79 23.75 7.14
CA HIS A 52 -6.92 22.85 7.47
C HIS A 52 -7.27 22.89 8.96
N HIS A 53 -8.40 22.34 9.33
CA HIS A 53 -8.92 22.33 10.69
C HIS A 53 -8.80 20.95 11.34
N GLU A 54 -8.91 20.91 12.65
CA GLU A 54 -9.05 19.67 13.42
C GLU A 54 -10.29 18.90 13.01
N SER A 55 -10.19 17.59 13.03
CA SER A 55 -11.31 16.71 12.71
C SER A 55 -12.30 16.66 13.89
N LEU A 56 -13.60 16.71 13.57
CA LEU A 56 -14.67 16.67 14.58
C LEU A 56 -15.01 15.25 15.04
N CYS A 57 -14.53 14.23 14.34
CA CYS A 57 -14.76 12.83 14.68
C CYS A 57 -13.67 11.95 14.06
N HIS A 58 -13.53 10.74 14.62
CA HIS A 58 -12.67 9.73 14.01
C HIS A 58 -13.22 9.22 12.68
N ALA A 59 -12.31 8.89 11.73
CA ALA A 59 -12.65 8.12 10.55
C ALA A 59 -13.35 6.79 10.96
N PRO A 60 -14.34 6.31 10.17
CA PRO A 60 -15.07 5.08 10.50
C PRO A 60 -14.17 3.88 10.78
N VAL A 61 -13.09 3.71 10.02
CA VAL A 61 -12.13 2.61 10.22
C VAL A 61 -11.45 2.65 11.60
N ILE A 62 -11.14 3.85 12.13
CA ILE A 62 -10.58 4.01 13.47
C ILE A 62 -11.61 3.57 14.52
N ARG A 63 -12.87 4.03 14.40
CA ARG A 63 -13.94 3.63 15.31
C ARG A 63 -14.17 2.12 15.30
N MET A 64 -14.12 1.48 14.13
CA MET A 64 -14.24 0.02 14.01
C MET A 64 -13.16 -0.71 14.82
N LEU A 65 -11.91 -0.27 14.71
CA LEU A 65 -10.78 -0.86 15.43
C LEU A 65 -10.88 -0.63 16.94
N LEU A 66 -11.21 0.59 17.39
CA LEU A 66 -11.43 0.91 18.81
C LEU A 66 -12.57 0.07 19.40
N CYS A 67 -13.66 -0.11 18.65
CA CYS A 67 -14.81 -0.92 19.07
C CYS A 67 -14.46 -2.41 19.23
N GLN A 68 -13.45 -2.91 18.51
CA GLN A 68 -12.97 -4.29 18.57
C GLN A 68 -11.78 -4.49 19.53
N GLY A 69 -11.53 -3.53 20.42
CA GLY A 69 -10.59 -3.68 21.52
C GLY A 69 -9.17 -3.16 21.24
N ALA A 70 -8.89 -2.64 20.04
CA ALA A 70 -7.57 -2.06 19.76
C ALA A 70 -7.45 -0.65 20.32
N LYS A 71 -6.23 -0.29 20.78
CA LYS A 71 -5.87 1.06 21.24
C LYS A 71 -5.15 1.83 20.16
N LEU A 72 -5.61 3.05 19.85
CA LEU A 72 -4.87 3.96 18.97
C LEU A 72 -3.66 4.54 19.69
N LYS A 73 -2.51 4.54 18.98
CA LYS A 73 -1.23 5.02 19.48
C LYS A 73 -0.51 5.83 18.42
N GLY A 74 -0.85 7.09 18.31
CA GLY A 74 -0.15 8.07 17.48
C GLY A 74 -0.49 8.05 15.98
N THR A 75 0.01 9.11 15.34
CA THR A 75 -0.03 9.29 13.90
C THR A 75 1.36 9.15 13.31
N THR A 76 1.45 8.49 12.16
CA THR A 76 2.73 8.12 11.54
C THR A 76 3.03 8.98 10.32
N GLN A 77 4.32 9.15 10.04
CA GLN A 77 4.85 9.87 8.89
C GLN A 77 4.30 9.35 7.56
N THR A 78 4.13 10.27 6.64
CA THR A 78 3.75 10.01 5.25
C THR A 78 4.63 10.79 4.29
N ASP A 79 4.80 10.29 3.08
CA ASP A 79 5.35 11.09 1.99
C ASP A 79 4.46 12.31 1.77
N GLU A 80 5.05 13.41 1.35
CA GLU A 80 4.36 14.67 1.14
C GLU A 80 3.14 14.50 0.22
N MET A 81 1.97 14.93 0.70
CA MET A 81 0.67 14.78 0.02
C MET A 81 0.42 13.35 -0.48
N MET A 82 1.02 12.34 0.15
CA MET A 82 0.93 10.91 -0.24
C MET A 82 1.42 10.61 -1.66
N TYR A 83 2.05 11.58 -2.34
CA TYR A 83 2.31 11.52 -3.79
C TYR A 83 3.72 11.00 -4.12
N SER A 84 4.20 10.02 -3.35
CA SER A 84 5.45 9.28 -3.58
C SER A 84 5.34 7.85 -3.08
N LEU A 85 6.30 6.99 -3.45
CA LEU A 85 6.47 5.62 -2.96
C LEU A 85 7.82 5.41 -2.26
N ASN A 86 8.57 6.49 -2.00
CA ASN A 86 9.92 6.40 -1.47
C ASN A 86 9.95 6.35 0.08
N GLY A 87 9.06 7.08 0.75
CA GLY A 87 9.13 7.29 2.19
C GLY A 87 10.01 8.47 2.58
N GLU A 88 10.47 9.29 1.61
CA GLU A 88 11.26 10.48 1.82
C GLU A 88 10.35 11.72 1.86
N ASN A 89 10.47 12.52 2.92
CA ASN A 89 9.72 13.77 3.08
C ASN A 89 10.69 14.93 3.33
N ALA A 90 10.62 15.96 2.48
CA ALA A 90 11.54 17.11 2.55
C ALA A 90 11.31 17.99 3.79
N HIS A 91 10.10 17.98 4.36
CA HIS A 91 9.74 18.83 5.50
C HIS A 91 9.98 18.14 6.85
N TYR A 92 9.68 16.84 6.93
CA TYR A 92 9.67 16.09 8.19
C TYR A 92 10.75 14.99 8.27
N GLY A 93 11.55 14.85 7.21
CA GLY A 93 12.60 13.84 7.13
C GLY A 93 12.05 12.46 6.74
N THR A 94 12.96 11.50 6.73
CA THR A 94 12.68 10.12 6.31
C THR A 94 12.60 9.18 7.52
N PRO A 95 11.54 8.39 7.67
CA PRO A 95 11.53 7.31 8.65
C PRO A 95 12.66 6.31 8.37
N VAL A 96 13.35 5.89 9.40
CA VAL A 96 14.51 5.00 9.29
C VAL A 96 14.03 3.57 9.05
N ASN A 97 14.43 2.97 7.93
CA ASN A 97 14.11 1.59 7.62
C ASN A 97 14.78 0.64 8.64
N PRO A 98 14.03 -0.15 9.43
CA PRO A 98 14.61 -1.03 10.44
C PRO A 98 15.47 -2.17 9.88
N LYS A 99 15.35 -2.45 8.57
CA LYS A 99 16.13 -3.52 7.89
C LYS A 99 17.50 -3.02 7.42
N ASP A 100 17.58 -1.76 6.99
CA ASP A 100 18.84 -1.09 6.66
C ASP A 100 18.62 0.44 6.73
N PRO A 101 19.29 1.15 7.66
CA PRO A 101 19.10 2.59 7.83
C PRO A 101 19.62 3.44 6.65
N ASN A 102 20.37 2.84 5.73
CA ASN A 102 20.86 3.52 4.51
C ASN A 102 19.88 3.40 3.33
N ARG A 103 18.73 2.75 3.53
CA ARG A 103 17.75 2.51 2.48
C ARG A 103 16.41 3.19 2.82
N ILE A 104 15.67 3.51 1.76
CA ILE A 104 14.32 4.07 1.94
C ILE A 104 13.39 3.04 2.60
N PRO A 105 12.44 3.47 3.44
CA PRO A 105 11.43 2.57 4.01
C PRO A 105 10.32 2.22 3.01
N GLY A 106 10.28 2.90 1.85
CA GLY A 106 9.11 2.91 0.98
C GLY A 106 7.99 3.78 1.53
N GLY A 107 7.07 4.15 0.64
CA GLY A 107 5.98 5.08 0.93
C GLY A 107 4.72 4.83 0.09
N SER A 108 3.74 5.67 0.30
CA SER A 108 3.67 6.86 1.15
C SER A 108 3.33 6.55 2.62
N SER A 109 2.93 5.32 3.01
CA SER A 109 2.68 4.93 4.40
C SER A 109 3.97 4.49 5.11
N SER A 110 5.00 5.34 5.00
CA SER A 110 6.38 5.07 5.44
C SER A 110 6.49 4.87 6.94
N GLY A 111 5.98 5.81 7.73
CA GLY A 111 5.99 5.72 9.19
C GLY A 111 5.17 4.54 9.72
N SER A 112 4.04 4.22 9.07
CA SER A 112 3.21 3.06 9.41
C SER A 112 3.99 1.73 9.27
N ALA A 113 4.73 1.57 8.17
CA ALA A 113 5.54 0.38 7.94
C ALA A 113 6.71 0.29 8.92
N VAL A 114 7.39 1.41 9.18
CA VAL A 114 8.51 1.48 10.14
C VAL A 114 8.03 1.17 11.56
N ALA A 115 6.89 1.71 12.00
CA ALA A 115 6.33 1.46 13.33
C ALA A 115 6.05 -0.03 13.55
N VAL A 116 5.46 -0.72 12.57
CA VAL A 116 5.19 -2.16 12.63
C VAL A 116 6.50 -2.95 12.57
N SER A 117 7.38 -2.68 11.62
CA SER A 117 8.63 -3.42 11.43
C SER A 117 9.54 -3.33 12.67
N ALA A 118 9.57 -2.18 13.32
CA ALA A 118 10.32 -1.95 14.57
C ALA A 118 9.61 -2.49 15.83
N GLY A 119 8.34 -2.92 15.76
CA GLY A 119 7.56 -3.39 16.91
C GLY A 119 7.12 -2.28 17.86
N ILE A 120 6.95 -1.08 17.35
CA ILE A 120 6.42 0.05 18.10
C ILE A 120 4.89 0.00 18.16
N SER A 121 4.26 -0.51 17.11
CA SER A 121 2.84 -0.86 17.07
C SER A 121 2.67 -2.30 16.58
N ASP A 122 1.58 -2.96 17.00
CA ASP A 122 1.26 -4.33 16.56
C ASP A 122 0.86 -4.36 15.09
N PHE A 123 0.04 -3.39 14.68
CA PHE A 123 -0.34 -3.15 13.30
C PHE A 123 -0.51 -1.66 13.02
N SER A 124 -0.62 -1.28 11.77
CA SER A 124 -0.84 0.13 11.38
C SER A 124 -1.77 0.24 10.18
N LEU A 125 -2.58 1.31 10.15
CA LEU A 125 -3.31 1.70 8.96
C LEU A 125 -2.46 2.59 8.07
N GLY A 126 -2.63 2.40 6.78
CA GLY A 126 -2.11 3.25 5.71
C GLY A 126 -3.16 3.45 4.63
N THR A 127 -2.77 4.17 3.57
CA THR A 127 -3.57 4.31 2.35
C THR A 127 -2.78 3.76 1.17
N ASP A 128 -3.47 3.10 0.24
CA ASP A 128 -2.84 2.57 -0.97
C ASP A 128 -3.63 3.00 -2.21
N THR A 129 -3.06 3.95 -2.93
CA THR A 129 -3.52 4.40 -4.25
C THR A 129 -2.71 3.69 -5.34
N GLY A 130 -1.38 3.85 -5.31
CA GLY A 130 -0.45 3.30 -6.28
C GLY A 130 0.58 2.32 -5.73
N GLY A 131 0.38 1.76 -4.53
CA GLY A 131 1.33 0.86 -3.87
C GLY A 131 1.73 1.29 -2.46
N SER A 132 1.08 2.33 -1.91
CA SER A 132 1.52 3.01 -0.69
C SER A 132 1.36 2.23 0.62
N VAL A 133 0.82 1.03 0.60
CA VAL A 133 0.88 0.02 1.67
C VAL A 133 1.82 -1.11 1.26
N ARG A 134 1.66 -1.60 0.04
CA ARG A 134 2.37 -2.76 -0.50
C ARG A 134 3.89 -2.56 -0.57
N ILE A 135 4.33 -1.42 -1.11
CA ILE A 135 5.77 -1.12 -1.30
C ILE A 135 6.50 -0.96 0.04
N PRO A 136 6.03 -0.12 1.00
CA PRO A 136 6.70 -0.03 2.29
C PRO A 136 6.64 -1.35 3.07
N SER A 137 5.60 -2.16 2.91
CA SER A 137 5.57 -3.51 3.52
C SER A 137 6.68 -4.41 2.99
N SER A 138 6.91 -4.41 1.66
CA SER A 138 8.01 -5.15 1.04
C SER A 138 9.38 -4.69 1.55
N TYR A 139 9.62 -3.38 1.57
CA TYR A 139 10.93 -2.81 1.95
C TYR A 139 11.24 -2.90 3.44
N CYS A 140 10.22 -2.90 4.29
CA CYS A 140 10.37 -3.06 5.73
C CYS A 140 10.23 -4.51 6.21
N GLY A 141 10.02 -5.47 5.30
CA GLY A 141 9.95 -6.90 5.60
C GLY A 141 8.78 -7.26 6.52
N ILE A 142 7.59 -6.78 6.21
CA ILE A 142 6.34 -7.03 6.93
C ILE A 142 5.22 -7.41 5.97
N TYR A 143 4.12 -7.91 6.51
CA TYR A 143 2.90 -8.17 5.75
C TYR A 143 2.14 -6.87 5.49
N GLY A 144 1.56 -6.72 4.30
CA GLY A 144 0.72 -5.59 3.94
C GLY A 144 -0.47 -6.01 3.10
N PHE A 145 -1.59 -5.33 3.27
CA PHE A 145 -2.81 -5.61 2.53
C PHE A 145 -3.43 -4.36 1.94
N ARG A 146 -3.63 -4.38 0.63
CA ARG A 146 -4.50 -3.47 -0.10
C ARG A 146 -5.82 -4.19 -0.36
N PRO A 147 -6.97 -3.71 0.17
CA PRO A 147 -8.26 -4.32 -0.12
C PRO A 147 -8.78 -3.99 -1.52
N SER A 148 -9.83 -4.68 -1.94
CA SER A 148 -10.66 -4.30 -3.07
C SER A 148 -11.13 -2.86 -2.91
N HIS A 149 -11.10 -2.08 -4.00
CA HIS A 149 -11.59 -0.71 -3.98
C HIS A 149 -13.08 -0.65 -3.57
N GLY A 150 -13.39 0.22 -2.61
CA GLY A 150 -14.74 0.41 -2.10
C GLY A 150 -15.21 -0.61 -1.05
N VAL A 151 -14.38 -1.58 -0.65
CA VAL A 151 -14.74 -2.58 0.38
C VAL A 151 -14.53 -2.05 1.80
N VAL A 152 -13.46 -1.31 2.02
CA VAL A 152 -13.21 -0.65 3.32
C VAL A 152 -13.55 0.83 3.21
N PRO A 153 -14.25 1.42 4.20
CA PRO A 153 -14.60 2.84 4.18
C PRO A 153 -13.37 3.76 4.07
N VAL A 154 -13.45 4.77 3.21
CA VAL A 154 -12.42 5.81 3.03
C VAL A 154 -12.86 7.18 3.57
N GLU A 155 -14.04 7.27 4.18
CA GLU A 155 -14.52 8.49 4.79
C GLU A 155 -13.59 8.92 5.93
N GLY A 156 -13.33 10.23 6.00
CA GLY A 156 -12.39 10.78 6.99
C GLY A 156 -10.92 10.47 6.65
N VAL A 157 -10.61 10.15 5.40
CA VAL A 157 -9.24 10.04 4.89
C VAL A 157 -9.01 11.16 3.88
N ILE A 158 -7.88 11.86 3.99
CA ILE A 158 -7.48 12.86 2.97
C ILE A 158 -7.27 12.09 1.67
N PRO A 159 -8.02 12.42 0.59
CA PRO A 159 -7.93 11.68 -0.66
C PRO A 159 -6.66 12.02 -1.45
N LEU A 160 -6.20 11.09 -2.28
CA LEU A 160 -5.20 11.36 -3.30
C LEU A 160 -5.82 11.22 -4.71
N ALA A 161 -6.42 10.06 -4.99
CA ALA A 161 -7.14 9.79 -6.25
C ALA A 161 -8.29 8.83 -5.92
N LYS A 162 -9.49 9.35 -5.80
CA LYS A 162 -10.67 8.67 -5.21
C LYS A 162 -11.03 7.34 -5.85
N SER A 163 -10.84 7.19 -7.16
CA SER A 163 -11.16 5.95 -7.86
C SER A 163 -10.11 4.85 -7.68
N PHE A 164 -9.00 5.15 -6.98
CA PHE A 164 -7.90 4.22 -6.69
C PHE A 164 -7.64 4.05 -5.19
N ASP A 165 -8.02 5.04 -4.38
CA ASP A 165 -7.72 5.08 -2.96
C ASP A 165 -8.35 3.94 -2.18
N THR A 166 -7.57 3.31 -1.32
CA THR A 166 -8.02 2.29 -0.38
C THR A 166 -7.39 2.52 0.98
N VAL A 167 -8.08 2.18 2.04
CA VAL A 167 -7.49 2.02 3.37
C VAL A 167 -6.91 0.62 3.46
N GLY A 168 -5.60 0.52 3.57
CA GLY A 168 -4.90 -0.74 3.78
C GLY A 168 -4.25 -0.81 5.16
N TRP A 169 -3.70 -1.96 5.50
CA TRP A 169 -3.04 -2.19 6.79
C TRP A 169 -1.82 -3.08 6.67
N MET A 170 -1.00 -3.04 7.71
CA MET A 170 0.27 -3.74 7.81
C MET A 170 0.39 -4.40 9.17
N SER A 171 1.01 -5.58 9.24
CA SER A 171 1.29 -6.31 10.47
C SER A 171 2.57 -7.14 10.36
N LYS A 172 3.09 -7.65 11.48
CA LYS A 172 4.26 -8.54 11.48
C LYS A 172 3.97 -9.97 11.06
N ASP A 173 2.73 -10.41 11.20
CA ASP A 173 2.31 -11.78 10.91
C ASP A 173 1.00 -11.82 10.12
N SER A 174 0.75 -12.94 9.48
CA SER A 174 -0.42 -13.15 8.63
C SER A 174 -1.72 -13.30 9.44
N GLU A 175 -1.65 -13.81 10.68
CA GLU A 175 -2.82 -13.97 11.53
C GLU A 175 -3.38 -12.61 11.92
N LEU A 176 -2.53 -11.70 12.39
CA LEU A 176 -2.95 -10.36 12.75
C LEU A 176 -3.45 -9.59 11.52
N LEU A 177 -2.79 -9.75 10.35
CA LEU A 177 -3.27 -9.15 9.10
C LEU A 177 -4.71 -9.59 8.79
N TYR A 178 -5.01 -10.87 8.95
CA TYR A 178 -6.34 -11.44 8.75
C TYR A 178 -7.35 -10.99 9.82
N ARG A 179 -6.97 -10.94 11.11
CA ARG A 179 -7.83 -10.45 12.20
C ARG A 179 -8.27 -8.99 11.99
N VAL A 180 -7.34 -8.12 11.57
CA VAL A 180 -7.66 -6.74 11.18
C VAL A 180 -8.62 -6.74 9.98
N GLY A 181 -8.39 -7.59 8.98
CA GLY A 181 -9.29 -7.75 7.83
C GLY A 181 -10.71 -8.13 8.25
N LYS A 182 -10.89 -9.08 9.16
CA LYS A 182 -12.22 -9.44 9.70
C LYS A 182 -12.92 -8.30 10.42
N THR A 183 -12.15 -7.37 10.98
CA THR A 183 -12.70 -6.18 11.62
C THR A 183 -13.16 -5.14 10.60
N LEU A 184 -12.37 -4.90 9.55
CA LEU A 184 -12.62 -3.80 8.60
C LEU A 184 -13.51 -4.19 7.41
N ILE A 185 -13.63 -5.50 7.10
CA ILE A 185 -14.41 -6.02 5.98
C ILE A 185 -15.66 -6.71 6.52
N THR A 186 -16.79 -6.03 6.49
CA THR A 186 -18.00 -6.46 7.21
C THR A 186 -18.96 -7.34 6.40
N ASN A 187 -18.85 -7.39 5.06
CA ASN A 187 -19.88 -7.99 4.20
C ASN A 187 -19.32 -9.04 3.23
N GLN A 188 -18.31 -9.80 3.65
CA GLN A 188 -17.78 -10.89 2.85
C GLN A 188 -17.83 -12.21 3.62
N GLU A 189 -18.16 -13.28 2.91
CA GLU A 189 -18.09 -14.64 3.42
C GLU A 189 -16.77 -15.29 3.01
N GLU A 190 -16.23 -16.13 3.86
CA GLU A 190 -15.05 -16.94 3.57
C GLU A 190 -15.51 -18.20 2.81
N LYS A 191 -15.30 -18.24 1.48
CA LYS A 191 -15.88 -19.29 0.60
C LYS A 191 -14.94 -20.43 0.22
N GLY A 192 -13.70 -20.43 0.65
CA GLY A 192 -12.88 -21.58 0.33
C GLY A 192 -11.48 -21.28 -0.20
N LEU A 193 -10.91 -22.23 -0.93
CA LEU A 193 -9.51 -22.29 -1.34
C LEU A 193 -9.35 -21.79 -2.77
N PHE A 194 -8.28 -21.07 -3.03
CA PHE A 194 -7.84 -20.79 -4.40
C PHE A 194 -7.23 -22.05 -5.01
N LYS A 195 -7.63 -22.36 -6.25
CA LYS A 195 -7.24 -23.58 -6.97
C LYS A 195 -6.32 -23.29 -8.14
N GLN A 196 -6.38 -22.06 -8.69
CA GLN A 196 -5.61 -21.67 -9.86
C GLN A 196 -4.59 -20.61 -9.44
N VAL A 197 -3.32 -20.91 -9.64
CA VAL A 197 -2.22 -20.00 -9.27
C VAL A 197 -1.47 -19.61 -10.54
N PHE A 198 -1.58 -18.35 -10.91
CA PHE A 198 -1.00 -17.78 -12.11
C PHE A 198 0.25 -16.96 -11.77
N PHE A 199 1.32 -17.19 -12.52
CA PHE A 199 2.55 -16.40 -12.46
C PHE A 199 2.63 -15.51 -13.69
N CYS A 200 2.66 -14.19 -13.51
CA CYS A 200 2.72 -13.21 -14.59
C CYS A 200 4.14 -13.06 -15.13
N LYS A 201 4.42 -13.55 -16.34
CA LYS A 201 5.76 -13.53 -16.95
C LYS A 201 6.34 -12.11 -17.03
N GLU A 202 5.54 -11.13 -17.43
CA GLU A 202 5.98 -9.74 -17.57
C GLU A 202 6.37 -9.13 -16.21
N ALA A 203 5.63 -9.44 -15.15
CA ALA A 203 5.92 -8.94 -13.81
C ALA A 203 7.21 -9.56 -13.25
N TRP A 204 7.38 -10.87 -13.41
CA TRP A 204 8.59 -11.57 -12.99
C TRP A 204 9.82 -11.14 -13.80
N GLY A 205 9.67 -10.84 -15.08
CA GLY A 205 10.73 -10.30 -15.92
C GLY A 205 11.21 -8.88 -15.56
N LEU A 206 10.59 -8.21 -14.59
CA LEU A 206 11.06 -6.92 -14.06
C LEU A 206 12.12 -7.07 -12.97
N LEU A 207 12.28 -8.27 -12.38
CA LEU A 207 13.31 -8.57 -11.40
C LEU A 207 14.71 -8.69 -12.03
N ASP A 208 15.74 -8.59 -11.19
CA ASP A 208 17.03 -9.17 -11.52
C ASP A 208 17.04 -10.69 -11.22
N GLU A 209 18.01 -11.41 -11.80
CA GLU A 209 18.08 -12.88 -11.70
C GLU A 209 18.20 -13.39 -10.24
N ARG A 210 18.88 -12.62 -9.36
CA ARG A 210 19.04 -13.02 -7.94
C ARG A 210 17.73 -12.92 -7.21
N CYS A 211 17.01 -11.80 -7.37
CA CYS A 211 15.70 -11.58 -6.74
C CYS A 211 14.68 -12.60 -7.24
N GLU A 212 14.69 -12.91 -8.54
CA GLU A 212 13.84 -13.95 -9.11
C GLU A 212 14.15 -15.32 -8.50
N GLY A 213 15.42 -15.72 -8.43
CA GLY A 213 15.85 -17.00 -7.87
C GLY A 213 15.45 -17.18 -6.41
N GLU A 214 15.64 -16.16 -5.56
CA GLU A 214 15.26 -16.21 -4.14
C GLU A 214 13.75 -16.30 -3.94
N LEU A 215 12.96 -15.48 -4.68
CA LEU A 215 11.51 -15.54 -4.62
C LEU A 215 10.96 -16.88 -5.13
N LEU A 216 11.49 -17.42 -6.24
CA LEU A 216 11.08 -18.73 -6.74
C LEU A 216 11.40 -19.85 -5.76
N THR A 217 12.54 -19.76 -5.08
CA THR A 217 12.93 -20.70 -4.03
C THR A 217 11.94 -20.65 -2.88
N ALA A 218 11.63 -19.44 -2.38
CA ALA A 218 10.68 -19.25 -1.30
C ALA A 218 9.27 -19.76 -1.65
N VAL A 219 8.83 -19.56 -2.89
CA VAL A 219 7.53 -20.03 -3.38
C VAL A 219 7.50 -21.56 -3.56
N SER A 220 8.62 -22.19 -3.94
CA SER A 220 8.69 -23.63 -4.25
C SER A 220 8.34 -24.52 -3.06
N VAL A 221 8.53 -24.02 -1.85
CA VAL A 221 8.22 -24.74 -0.60
C VAL A 221 6.76 -24.55 -0.16
N ILE A 222 5.97 -23.72 -0.85
CA ILE A 222 4.53 -23.53 -0.61
C ILE A 222 3.78 -24.53 -1.49
N LYS A 223 3.18 -25.56 -0.88
CA LYS A 223 2.52 -26.66 -1.59
C LYS A 223 1.44 -26.16 -2.55
N GLU A 224 0.64 -25.20 -2.13
CA GLU A 224 -0.46 -24.60 -2.88
C GLU A 224 0.02 -23.83 -4.12
N MET A 225 1.28 -23.43 -4.15
CA MET A 225 1.94 -22.74 -5.27
C MET A 225 2.80 -23.68 -6.13
N SER A 226 2.85 -24.98 -5.84
CA SER A 226 3.61 -25.97 -6.61
C SER A 226 3.05 -26.22 -8.01
N GLN A 227 1.73 -26.15 -8.15
CA GLN A 227 1.03 -26.25 -9.44
C GLN A 227 0.69 -24.84 -9.94
N ARG A 228 1.68 -24.18 -10.53
CA ARG A 228 1.56 -22.82 -11.05
C ARG A 228 1.53 -22.79 -12.57
N GLU A 229 0.73 -21.91 -13.13
CA GLU A 229 0.70 -21.62 -14.55
C GLU A 229 1.39 -20.28 -14.85
N TRP A 230 2.34 -20.29 -15.79
CA TRP A 230 2.97 -19.08 -16.28
C TRP A 230 2.14 -18.46 -17.40
N ILE A 231 1.60 -17.29 -17.15
CA ILE A 231 0.72 -16.58 -18.09
C ILE A 231 1.32 -15.23 -18.53
N THR A 232 0.79 -14.71 -19.61
CA THR A 232 1.00 -13.35 -20.08
C THR A 232 -0.28 -12.57 -19.85
N LEU A 233 -0.23 -11.51 -19.04
CA LEU A 233 -1.42 -10.70 -18.70
C LEU A 233 -1.75 -9.68 -19.78
N SER A 234 -0.73 -9.06 -20.33
CA SER A 234 -0.89 -8.10 -21.42
C SER A 234 -0.03 -8.58 -22.59
N GLU A 235 -0.59 -8.81 -23.75
CA GLU A 235 0.14 -9.26 -24.93
C GLU A 235 1.33 -8.35 -25.29
N SER A 236 1.54 -7.29 -24.51
CA SER A 236 2.56 -6.36 -24.84
C SER A 236 3.22 -5.62 -23.68
N ARG A 237 2.53 -5.13 -22.64
CA ARG A 237 3.24 -4.02 -21.98
C ARG A 237 2.58 -3.52 -20.70
N LEU A 238 3.12 -3.93 -19.57
CA LEU A 238 2.79 -3.34 -18.27
C LEU A 238 3.13 -1.84 -18.18
N ASP A 239 4.02 -1.34 -19.06
CA ASP A 239 4.32 0.09 -19.16
C ASP A 239 3.12 0.91 -19.67
N LEU A 240 2.31 0.38 -20.59
CA LEU A 240 1.06 1.02 -21.01
C LEU A 240 0.05 1.05 -19.86
N TRP A 241 -0.04 -0.01 -19.08
CA TRP A 241 -0.91 -0.06 -17.90
C TRP A 241 -0.47 0.98 -16.86
N SER A 242 0.83 1.05 -16.58
CA SER A 242 1.35 2.04 -15.64
C SER A 242 1.20 3.48 -16.14
N SER A 243 1.30 3.71 -17.44
CA SER A 243 1.03 5.02 -18.05
C SER A 243 -0.43 5.43 -17.92
N ALA A 244 -1.36 4.51 -18.20
CA ALA A 244 -2.79 4.75 -18.00
C ALA A 244 -3.11 5.05 -16.54
N PHE A 245 -2.55 4.25 -15.61
CA PHE A 245 -2.70 4.50 -14.17
C PHE A 245 -2.23 5.90 -13.80
N ARG A 246 -1.03 6.31 -14.23
CA ARG A 246 -0.46 7.63 -13.91
C ARG A 246 -1.30 8.78 -14.43
N ILE A 247 -1.82 8.69 -15.66
CA ILE A 247 -2.66 9.74 -16.26
C ILE A 247 -3.98 9.85 -15.48
N LEU A 248 -4.69 8.75 -15.25
CA LEU A 248 -5.95 8.76 -14.51
C LEU A 248 -5.77 9.27 -13.08
N GLN A 249 -4.77 8.75 -12.37
CA GLN A 249 -4.42 9.22 -11.03
C GLN A 249 -4.06 10.71 -11.03
N GLY A 250 -3.26 11.16 -12.00
CA GLY A 250 -2.82 12.56 -12.08
C GLY A 250 -3.98 13.53 -12.30
N LEU A 251 -4.96 13.17 -13.12
CA LEU A 251 -6.17 13.97 -13.35
C LEU A 251 -6.99 14.09 -12.07
N GLU A 252 -7.21 12.99 -11.35
CA GLU A 252 -7.96 13.00 -10.08
C GLU A 252 -7.21 13.77 -8.99
N ILE A 253 -5.89 13.66 -8.91
CA ILE A 253 -5.06 14.45 -7.98
C ILE A 253 -5.23 15.94 -8.22
N TRP A 254 -5.22 16.37 -9.48
CA TRP A 254 -5.40 17.78 -9.80
C TRP A 254 -6.84 18.26 -9.56
N GLU A 255 -7.83 17.44 -9.80
CA GLU A 255 -9.22 17.72 -9.43
C GLU A 255 -9.39 17.92 -7.92
N GLU A 256 -8.73 17.08 -7.11
CA GLU A 256 -8.85 17.10 -5.66
C GLU A 256 -8.05 18.23 -4.99
N HIS A 257 -6.82 18.48 -5.42
CA HIS A 257 -5.89 19.39 -4.75
C HIS A 257 -5.60 20.69 -5.50
N GLY A 258 -5.97 20.79 -6.76
CA GLY A 258 -5.61 21.92 -7.62
C GLY A 258 -6.13 23.27 -7.13
N ASP A 259 -7.32 23.33 -6.56
CA ASP A 259 -7.89 24.57 -6.01
C ASP A 259 -7.13 25.04 -4.77
N TRP A 260 -6.80 24.11 -3.86
CA TRP A 260 -5.98 24.41 -2.69
C TRP A 260 -4.59 24.89 -3.10
N ILE A 261 -3.95 24.21 -4.06
CA ILE A 261 -2.61 24.58 -4.56
C ILE A 261 -2.61 25.97 -5.17
N ARG A 262 -3.59 26.29 -6.02
CA ARG A 262 -3.72 27.63 -6.62
C ARG A 262 -3.96 28.73 -5.59
N LYS A 263 -4.75 28.43 -4.57
CA LYS A 263 -5.14 29.40 -3.54
C LYS A 263 -4.00 29.65 -2.54
N GLU A 264 -3.40 28.61 -2.00
CA GLU A 264 -2.46 28.70 -0.89
C GLU A 264 -1.00 28.80 -1.35
N ASN A 265 -0.70 28.45 -2.62
CA ASN A 265 0.64 28.42 -3.20
C ASN A 265 1.66 27.72 -2.29
N PRO A 266 1.41 26.46 -1.89
CA PRO A 266 2.21 25.74 -0.90
C PRO A 266 3.64 25.51 -1.38
N VAL A 267 4.56 25.41 -0.43
CA VAL A 267 5.94 25.03 -0.71
C VAL A 267 6.01 23.49 -0.74
N PHE A 268 6.27 22.94 -1.91
CA PHE A 268 6.51 21.51 -2.07
C PHE A 268 7.99 21.18 -2.11
N GLY A 269 8.33 20.02 -1.56
CA GLY A 269 9.67 19.45 -1.71
C GLY A 269 9.99 19.04 -3.16
N PRO A 270 11.30 18.88 -3.46
CA PRO A 270 11.75 18.42 -4.77
C PRO A 270 11.08 17.09 -5.19
N GLY A 271 10.73 16.97 -6.45
CA GLY A 271 10.03 15.80 -7.00
C GLY A 271 8.51 15.84 -6.79
N ILE A 272 8.01 16.39 -5.70
CA ILE A 272 6.56 16.58 -5.48
C ILE A 272 6.07 17.80 -6.24
N HIS A 273 6.84 18.89 -6.23
CA HIS A 273 6.56 20.09 -7.02
C HIS A 273 6.37 19.75 -8.51
N GLU A 274 7.32 19.03 -9.10
CA GLU A 274 7.30 18.65 -10.52
C GLU A 274 6.12 17.72 -10.84
N ARG A 275 5.73 16.83 -9.90
CA ARG A 275 4.56 15.98 -10.07
C ARG A 275 3.28 16.78 -10.10
N PHE A 276 3.07 17.75 -9.19
CA PHE A 276 1.90 18.62 -9.23
C PHE A 276 1.89 19.53 -10.47
N GLN A 277 3.05 20.02 -10.91
CA GLN A 277 3.14 20.74 -12.18
C GLN A 277 2.69 19.85 -13.35
N TRP A 278 3.15 18.61 -13.39
CA TRP A 278 2.73 17.66 -14.41
C TRP A 278 1.22 17.38 -14.36
N THR A 279 0.63 17.13 -13.19
CA THR A 279 -0.82 16.92 -13.07
C THR A 279 -1.62 18.11 -13.54
N SER A 280 -1.15 19.33 -13.27
CA SER A 280 -1.80 20.57 -13.74
C SER A 280 -1.77 20.76 -15.26
N SER A 281 -0.85 20.09 -15.94
CA SER A 281 -0.70 20.15 -17.39
C SER A 281 -1.48 19.08 -18.16
N LEU A 282 -2.06 18.09 -17.45
CA LEU A 282 -2.81 17.02 -18.09
C LEU A 282 -4.11 17.54 -18.72
N ASN A 283 -4.40 17.02 -19.92
CA ASN A 283 -5.66 17.31 -20.58
C ASN A 283 -6.73 16.32 -20.13
N PRO A 284 -7.87 16.77 -19.55
CA PRO A 284 -8.95 15.88 -19.13
C PRO A 284 -9.50 14.97 -20.23
N GLN A 285 -9.36 15.34 -21.51
CA GLN A 285 -9.79 14.49 -22.62
C GLN A 285 -8.96 13.21 -22.77
N GLU A 286 -7.73 13.20 -22.25
CA GLU A 286 -6.87 12.00 -22.25
C GLU A 286 -7.44 10.88 -21.38
N SER A 287 -8.30 11.20 -20.41
CA SER A 287 -8.94 10.20 -19.55
C SER A 287 -9.77 9.18 -20.32
N LEU A 288 -10.40 9.57 -21.40
CA LEU A 288 -11.34 8.72 -22.14
C LEU A 288 -10.72 7.42 -22.70
N GLU A 289 -9.52 7.51 -23.25
CA GLU A 289 -8.81 6.33 -23.75
C GLU A 289 -8.25 5.48 -22.60
N GLN A 290 -7.76 6.13 -21.55
CA GLN A 290 -7.21 5.44 -20.38
C GLN A 290 -8.31 4.72 -19.60
N GLU A 291 -9.50 5.30 -19.49
CA GLU A 291 -10.66 4.61 -18.87
C GLU A 291 -11.14 3.43 -19.72
N LYS A 292 -11.14 3.51 -21.02
CA LYS A 292 -11.44 2.36 -21.89
C LYS A 292 -10.45 1.22 -21.65
N LEU A 293 -9.15 1.53 -21.58
CA LEU A 293 -8.11 0.55 -21.27
C LEU A 293 -8.32 -0.04 -19.86
N ARG A 294 -8.60 0.80 -18.86
CA ARG A 294 -8.91 0.36 -17.48
C ARG A 294 -10.08 -0.62 -17.42
N ILE A 295 -11.17 -0.35 -18.17
CA ILE A 295 -12.33 -1.24 -18.27
C ILE A 295 -11.94 -2.58 -18.90
N GLN A 296 -11.13 -2.57 -19.95
CA GLN A 296 -10.63 -3.79 -20.59
C GLN A 296 -9.77 -4.62 -19.64
N ILE A 297 -8.85 -3.98 -18.90
CA ILE A 297 -8.00 -4.61 -17.90
C ILE A 297 -8.84 -5.28 -16.80
N ARG A 298 -9.80 -4.55 -16.23
CA ARG A 298 -10.74 -5.07 -15.22
C ARG A 298 -11.47 -6.31 -15.71
N LYS A 299 -12.00 -6.27 -16.93
CA LYS A 299 -12.72 -7.40 -17.52
C LYS A 299 -11.81 -8.60 -17.73
N SER A 300 -10.61 -8.40 -18.27
CA SER A 300 -9.66 -9.48 -18.54
C SER A 300 -9.21 -10.14 -17.24
N LEU A 301 -8.82 -9.37 -16.23
CA LEU A 301 -8.40 -9.91 -14.94
C LEU A 301 -9.55 -10.62 -14.20
N SER A 302 -10.76 -10.06 -14.21
CA SER A 302 -11.93 -10.71 -13.60
C SER A 302 -12.27 -12.03 -14.31
N THR A 303 -12.15 -12.10 -15.64
CA THR A 303 -12.38 -13.33 -16.42
C THR A 303 -11.33 -14.40 -16.14
N LEU A 304 -10.06 -13.99 -15.94
CA LEU A 304 -8.96 -14.89 -15.59
C LEU A 304 -9.11 -15.45 -14.18
N LEU A 305 -9.31 -14.56 -13.22
CA LEU A 305 -9.29 -14.90 -11.79
C LEU A 305 -10.55 -15.62 -11.31
N LYS A 306 -11.71 -15.32 -11.88
CA LYS A 306 -13.00 -15.87 -11.43
C LYS A 306 -13.17 -15.81 -9.91
N GLU A 307 -13.59 -16.92 -9.27
CA GLU A 307 -13.76 -17.00 -7.81
C GLU A 307 -12.60 -17.73 -7.11
N ASP A 308 -11.75 -18.45 -7.85
CA ASP A 308 -10.75 -19.38 -7.30
C ASP A 308 -9.34 -19.22 -7.88
N GLY A 309 -9.09 -18.15 -8.64
CA GLY A 309 -7.78 -17.86 -9.18
C GLY A 309 -7.06 -16.74 -8.41
N VAL A 310 -5.73 -16.87 -8.35
CA VAL A 310 -4.84 -15.81 -7.86
C VAL A 310 -3.68 -15.57 -8.82
N ILE A 311 -3.22 -14.32 -8.89
CA ILE A 311 -2.00 -13.96 -9.62
C ILE A 311 -0.89 -13.69 -8.60
N VAL A 312 0.26 -14.29 -8.84
CA VAL A 312 1.47 -14.15 -8.01
C VAL A 312 2.50 -13.34 -8.78
N ILE A 313 2.93 -12.23 -8.18
CA ILE A 313 3.92 -11.30 -8.73
C ILE A 313 4.92 -10.86 -7.66
N PRO A 314 6.11 -10.36 -8.03
CA PRO A 314 6.94 -9.60 -7.12
C PRO A 314 6.20 -8.33 -6.65
N THR A 315 6.44 -7.89 -5.41
CA THR A 315 5.86 -6.62 -4.92
C THR A 315 6.60 -5.41 -5.50
N ALA A 316 7.92 -5.51 -5.58
CA ALA A 316 8.84 -4.49 -6.09
C ALA A 316 9.93 -5.16 -6.93
N PRO A 317 10.70 -4.42 -7.75
CA PRO A 317 11.76 -5.00 -8.60
C PRO A 317 12.93 -5.64 -7.84
N GLY A 318 13.05 -5.37 -6.55
CA GLY A 318 14.11 -5.88 -5.67
C GLY A 318 13.99 -5.26 -4.28
N PRO A 319 15.06 -5.35 -3.46
CA PRO A 319 15.13 -4.71 -2.14
C PRO A 319 15.00 -3.20 -2.21
N ALA A 320 14.72 -2.57 -1.05
CA ALA A 320 14.62 -1.12 -0.94
C ALA A 320 15.84 -0.40 -1.55
N PRO A 321 15.64 0.61 -2.42
CA PRO A 321 16.74 1.46 -2.90
C PRO A 321 17.47 2.20 -1.79
N LEU A 322 18.70 2.62 -2.06
CA LEU A 322 19.46 3.51 -1.16
C LEU A 322 18.74 4.86 -1.02
N LEU A 323 18.90 5.49 0.14
CA LEU A 323 18.48 6.86 0.37
C LEU A 323 19.10 7.80 -0.68
N ASN A 324 18.35 8.81 -1.07
CA ASN A 324 18.77 9.84 -2.02
C ASN A 324 19.22 9.29 -3.40
N LEU A 325 18.76 8.11 -3.79
CA LEU A 325 19.02 7.58 -5.13
C LEU A 325 18.40 8.49 -6.19
N GLN A 326 19.21 8.96 -7.13
CA GLN A 326 18.81 9.90 -8.18
C GLN A 326 19.23 9.41 -9.57
N GLY A 327 18.76 10.11 -10.60
CA GLY A 327 19.11 9.87 -11.99
C GLY A 327 18.39 8.68 -12.60
N GLU A 328 18.92 8.20 -13.72
CA GLU A 328 18.28 7.18 -14.57
C GLU A 328 17.93 5.88 -13.82
N LYS A 329 18.83 5.42 -12.93
CA LYS A 329 18.59 4.20 -12.15
C LYS A 329 17.37 4.34 -11.22
N ALA A 330 17.20 5.50 -10.59
CA ALA A 330 16.05 5.78 -9.74
C ALA A 330 14.74 5.78 -10.56
N GLU A 331 14.76 6.42 -11.72
CA GLU A 331 13.58 6.48 -12.60
C GLU A 331 13.22 5.11 -13.17
N GLN A 332 14.19 4.32 -13.59
CA GLN A 332 13.97 2.94 -14.05
C GLN A 332 13.37 2.07 -12.93
N TYR A 333 13.88 2.19 -11.70
CA TYR A 333 13.37 1.44 -10.56
C TYR A 333 11.93 1.84 -10.22
N ARG A 334 11.63 3.15 -10.21
CA ARG A 334 10.26 3.66 -10.02
C ARG A 334 9.30 3.18 -11.11
N ALA A 335 9.74 3.22 -12.37
CA ALA A 335 8.93 2.77 -13.49
C ALA A 335 8.55 1.29 -13.35
N LYS A 336 9.52 0.42 -13.02
CA LYS A 336 9.29 -1.00 -12.74
C LYS A 336 8.35 -1.20 -11.54
N THR A 337 8.56 -0.46 -10.44
CA THR A 337 7.70 -0.51 -9.24
C THR A 337 6.25 -0.16 -9.60
N MET A 338 6.03 0.88 -10.41
CA MET A 338 4.70 1.27 -10.85
C MET A 338 4.06 0.23 -11.77
N GLN A 339 4.82 -0.41 -12.65
CA GLN A 339 4.33 -1.49 -13.51
C GLN A 339 3.82 -2.69 -12.69
N LEU A 340 4.47 -3.03 -11.57
CA LEU A 340 4.02 -4.08 -10.67
C LEU A 340 2.78 -3.66 -9.88
N SER A 341 2.80 -2.47 -9.30
CA SER A 341 1.73 -2.02 -8.40
C SER A 341 0.44 -1.62 -9.12
N CYS A 342 0.52 -1.18 -10.40
CA CYS A 342 -0.66 -0.76 -11.14
C CYS A 342 -1.59 -1.91 -11.53
N ILE A 343 -1.15 -3.18 -11.53
CA ILE A 343 -1.96 -4.33 -11.91
C ILE A 343 -3.23 -4.41 -11.05
N ALA A 344 -3.06 -4.47 -9.73
CA ALA A 344 -4.19 -4.44 -8.81
C ALA A 344 -4.86 -3.07 -8.75
N GLY A 345 -4.08 -1.96 -8.83
CA GLY A 345 -4.57 -0.59 -8.76
C GLY A 345 -5.60 -0.27 -9.83
N LEU A 346 -5.30 -0.52 -11.11
CA LEU A 346 -6.21 -0.27 -12.23
C LEU A 346 -7.50 -1.10 -12.14
N ALA A 347 -7.38 -2.34 -11.73
CA ALA A 347 -8.53 -3.23 -11.63
C ALA A 347 -9.33 -3.07 -10.34
N GLY A 348 -8.78 -2.38 -9.32
CA GLY A 348 -9.40 -2.25 -8.01
C GLY A 348 -9.41 -3.55 -7.21
N LEU A 349 -8.42 -4.43 -7.43
CA LEU A 349 -8.34 -5.76 -6.84
C LEU A 349 -7.64 -5.77 -5.48
N PRO A 350 -7.96 -6.75 -4.60
CA PRO A 350 -7.23 -6.97 -3.36
C PRO A 350 -5.86 -7.58 -3.66
N GLN A 351 -4.85 -7.11 -2.92
CA GLN A 351 -3.47 -7.58 -3.01
C GLN A 351 -2.84 -7.67 -1.64
N VAL A 352 -2.26 -8.82 -1.32
CA VAL A 352 -1.45 -9.02 -0.13
C VAL A 352 0.03 -9.03 -0.50
N THR A 353 0.86 -8.41 0.34
CA THR A 353 2.32 -8.45 0.27
C THR A 353 2.86 -9.33 1.39
N LEU A 354 3.74 -10.25 1.05
CA LEU A 354 4.33 -11.25 1.94
C LEU A 354 5.85 -11.08 1.97
N PRO A 355 6.50 -10.96 3.14
CA PRO A 355 7.95 -10.85 3.29
C PRO A 355 8.59 -12.25 3.25
N LEU A 356 8.57 -12.92 2.09
CA LEU A 356 8.92 -14.34 1.99
C LEU A 356 10.39 -14.62 1.70
N ALA A 357 11.15 -13.65 1.17
CA ALA A 357 12.52 -13.86 0.75
C ALA A 357 13.42 -12.67 1.08
N GLU A 358 14.71 -12.89 1.03
CA GLU A 358 15.74 -11.88 1.24
C GLU A 358 16.86 -12.02 0.20
N VAL A 359 17.44 -10.89 -0.18
CA VAL A 359 18.68 -10.83 -0.97
C VAL A 359 19.69 -10.00 -0.21
N ASP A 360 20.86 -10.57 0.08
CA ASP A 360 21.91 -9.94 0.92
C ASP A 360 21.41 -9.47 2.29
N GLY A 361 20.48 -10.21 2.90
CA GLY A 361 19.84 -9.85 4.19
C GLY A 361 18.79 -8.73 4.09
N LEU A 362 18.43 -8.33 2.88
CA LEU A 362 17.41 -7.30 2.62
C LEU A 362 16.11 -7.94 2.14
N PRO A 363 14.98 -7.59 2.70
CA PRO A 363 13.72 -8.22 2.34
C PRO A 363 13.28 -7.90 0.91
N ILE A 364 12.68 -8.88 0.27
CA ILE A 364 11.94 -8.77 -0.98
C ILE A 364 10.55 -9.36 -0.81
N GLY A 365 9.53 -8.59 -1.20
CA GLY A 365 8.14 -9.00 -1.04
C GLY A 365 7.62 -9.76 -2.26
N LEU A 366 6.84 -10.81 -1.98
CA LEU A 366 5.96 -11.44 -2.94
C LEU A 366 4.53 -10.90 -2.77
N SER A 367 3.83 -10.68 -3.85
CA SER A 367 2.44 -10.24 -3.84
C SER A 367 1.51 -11.28 -4.44
N ILE A 368 0.33 -11.42 -3.85
CA ILE A 368 -0.76 -12.27 -4.34
C ILE A 368 -1.99 -11.39 -4.55
N ILE A 369 -2.57 -11.46 -5.75
CA ILE A 369 -3.73 -10.68 -6.17
C ILE A 369 -4.89 -11.65 -6.39
N ALA A 370 -6.04 -11.40 -5.79
CA ALA A 370 -7.28 -12.14 -6.03
C ALA A 370 -8.31 -11.27 -6.78
N ASN A 371 -9.44 -11.87 -7.14
CA ASN A 371 -10.52 -11.12 -7.77
C ASN A 371 -11.23 -10.19 -6.77
N HIS A 372 -11.93 -9.22 -7.29
CA HIS A 372 -12.71 -8.25 -6.50
C HIS A 372 -13.67 -8.96 -5.54
N HIS A 373 -13.78 -8.47 -4.31
CA HIS A 373 -14.55 -9.07 -3.21
C HIS A 373 -14.06 -10.46 -2.72
N GLN A 374 -12.82 -10.86 -3.04
CA GLN A 374 -12.17 -12.04 -2.47
C GLN A 374 -11.23 -11.71 -1.30
N ASP A 375 -11.43 -10.57 -0.66
CA ASP A 375 -10.51 -10.00 0.33
C ASP A 375 -10.29 -10.91 1.53
N LEU A 376 -11.37 -11.30 2.23
CA LEU A 376 -11.27 -12.20 3.38
C LEU A 376 -10.81 -13.61 3.00
N ASN A 377 -11.22 -14.11 1.82
CA ASN A 377 -10.72 -15.37 1.29
C ASN A 377 -9.21 -15.33 1.07
N LEU A 378 -8.70 -14.24 0.49
CA LEU A 378 -7.28 -14.06 0.24
C LEU A 378 -6.49 -14.00 1.54
N LEU A 379 -6.94 -13.21 2.50
CA LEU A 379 -6.29 -13.08 3.81
C LEU A 379 -6.28 -14.40 4.57
N LYS A 380 -7.43 -15.10 4.59
CA LYS A 380 -7.53 -16.42 5.23
C LYS A 380 -6.63 -17.44 4.55
N TRP A 381 -6.68 -17.56 3.23
CA TRP A 381 -5.86 -18.49 2.49
C TRP A 381 -4.36 -18.25 2.71
N VAL A 382 -3.93 -16.99 2.70
CA VAL A 382 -2.54 -16.64 3.01
C VAL A 382 -2.18 -17.05 4.44
N ASN A 383 -3.05 -16.80 5.41
CA ASN A 383 -2.80 -17.22 6.79
C ASN A 383 -2.67 -18.73 6.92
N ASP A 384 -3.51 -19.48 6.22
CA ASP A 384 -3.50 -20.97 6.24
C ASP A 384 -2.20 -21.53 5.61
N ILE A 385 -1.71 -20.96 4.49
CA ILE A 385 -0.52 -21.47 3.79
C ILE A 385 0.82 -21.00 4.39
N ILE A 386 0.82 -19.90 5.16
CA ILE A 386 2.02 -19.34 5.79
C ILE A 386 2.04 -19.61 7.28
N GLY A 387 0.89 -19.47 7.99
CA GLY A 387 0.78 -19.61 9.44
C GLY A 387 1.06 -21.04 9.95
N GLY A 388 0.83 -22.07 9.14
CA GLY A 388 1.12 -23.47 9.48
C GLY A 388 2.62 -23.84 9.49
N ARG A 389 3.53 -22.88 9.31
CA ARG A 389 4.99 -23.10 9.27
C ARG A 389 5.71 -22.79 10.59
N GLY A 390 4.97 -22.34 11.60
CA GLY A 390 5.51 -21.97 12.92
C GLY A 390 5.43 -23.05 13.99
N GLU A 391 5.05 -24.30 13.64
CA GLU A 391 5.05 -25.45 14.55
C GLU A 391 6.16 -26.46 14.21
#